data_a7b46b97636de01d47d9a62d6c8b65e4
#
_entry.id   a7b46b97636de01d47d9a62d6c8b65e4
#
_cell.length_a   1.000
_cell.length_b   1.000
_cell.length_c   1.000
_cell.angle_alpha   90.00
_cell.angle_beta   90.00
_cell.angle_gamma   90.00
#
_symmetry.space_group_name_H-M   'P 1'
#
loop_
_entity.id
_entity.type
_entity.pdbx_description
1 polymer ?
#
loop_
_entity_poly.entity_id
_entity_poly.type
_entity_poly.pdbx_seq_one_letter_code
_entity_poly.pdbx_strand_id
1 'polypeptide(L)'
;MSSTSTDYDIKTLKTMLTELAGPTKNGLLASPSTTIEIASVISSLNLLNKITDLTTSAILDGEWTLLYTTNSGSSAGKIGPFIGTVTQDIDLASTFYENKVTIFPFVEASLDATWEHDAFSFDTLWLVKFKKLVLRVFGVPVVTKELDQTGFWRMTYLDADLRILYAKGGKNLKKENVYVLVK
;
A
#
# COMPACT_ATOMS: atom_id res chain seq x y z
N MET A 1 12.89 -28.27 -13.66
CA MET A 1 11.60 -28.70 -13.07
C MET A 1 11.15 -27.90 -11.84
N SER A 2 11.84 -26.83 -11.45
CA SER A 2 11.55 -26.05 -10.21
C SER A 2 10.57 -24.87 -10.38
N SER A 3 10.39 -24.32 -11.58
CA SER A 3 9.57 -23.11 -11.78
C SER A 3 8.06 -23.31 -11.65
N THR A 4 7.54 -24.44 -12.11
CA THR A 4 6.08 -24.71 -12.09
C THR A 4 5.52 -24.93 -10.68
N SER A 5 6.30 -25.52 -9.77
CA SER A 5 5.89 -25.72 -8.37
C SER A 5 5.83 -24.38 -7.62
N THR A 6 6.85 -23.55 -7.77
CA THR A 6 6.90 -22.23 -7.11
C THR A 6 5.81 -21.28 -7.63
N ASP A 7 5.48 -21.32 -8.91
CA ASP A 7 4.41 -20.49 -9.47
C ASP A 7 3.02 -20.96 -8.99
N TYR A 8 2.82 -22.24 -8.81
CA TYR A 8 1.60 -22.79 -8.20
C TYR A 8 1.48 -22.34 -6.74
N ASP A 9 2.57 -22.39 -5.98
CA ASP A 9 2.60 -21.94 -4.59
C ASP A 9 2.27 -20.45 -4.46
N ILE A 10 2.84 -19.58 -5.30
CA ILE A 10 2.54 -18.15 -5.33
C ILE A 10 1.06 -17.91 -5.63
N LYS A 11 0.50 -18.58 -6.64
CA LYS A 11 -0.92 -18.42 -6.99
C LYS A 11 -1.84 -18.82 -5.83
N THR A 12 -1.54 -19.93 -5.18
CA THR A 12 -2.30 -20.42 -4.01
C THR A 12 -2.23 -19.42 -2.86
N LEU A 13 -1.04 -18.91 -2.53
CA LEU A 13 -0.85 -17.92 -1.48
C LEU A 13 -1.59 -16.60 -1.78
N LYS A 14 -1.60 -16.15 -3.02
CA LYS A 14 -2.35 -14.93 -3.43
C LYS A 14 -3.86 -15.14 -3.29
N THR A 15 -4.38 -16.32 -3.64
CA THR A 15 -5.78 -16.65 -3.43
C THR A 15 -6.13 -16.64 -1.94
N MET A 16 -5.34 -17.32 -1.11
CA MET A 16 -5.52 -17.32 0.35
C MET A 16 -5.48 -15.90 0.93
N LEU A 17 -4.53 -15.08 0.49
CA LEU A 17 -4.40 -13.69 0.93
C LEU A 17 -5.67 -12.89 0.60
N THR A 18 -6.19 -13.04 -0.62
CA THR A 18 -7.41 -12.34 -1.07
C THR A 18 -8.65 -12.79 -0.29
N GLU A 19 -8.79 -14.09 -0.05
CA GLU A 19 -9.91 -14.65 0.72
C GLU A 19 -9.89 -14.18 2.18
N LEU A 20 -8.72 -14.17 2.81
CA LEU A 20 -8.56 -13.72 4.20
C LEU A 20 -8.72 -12.20 4.34
N ALA A 21 -8.15 -11.44 3.43
CA ALA A 21 -8.09 -9.99 3.52
C ALA A 21 -9.36 -9.30 3.02
N GLY A 22 -10.01 -9.80 1.96
CA GLY A 22 -11.16 -9.18 1.31
C GLY A 22 -12.31 -8.81 2.27
N PRO A 23 -12.76 -9.69 3.17
CA PRO A 23 -13.83 -9.37 4.11
C PRO A 23 -13.45 -8.33 5.18
N THR A 24 -12.17 -8.00 5.34
CA THR A 24 -11.67 -7.22 6.48
C THR A 24 -11.82 -5.71 6.34
N LYS A 25 -12.35 -5.20 5.21
CA LYS A 25 -12.44 -3.76 4.94
C LYS A 25 -11.09 -3.06 5.12
N ASN A 26 -10.15 -3.39 4.24
CA ASN A 26 -8.77 -2.89 4.27
C ASN A 26 -7.99 -3.27 5.56
N GLY A 27 -8.41 -4.31 6.28
CA GLY A 27 -7.80 -4.73 7.55
C GLY A 27 -8.48 -4.16 8.80
N LEU A 28 -9.35 -3.16 8.67
CA LEU A 28 -9.99 -2.47 9.82
C LEU A 28 -10.93 -3.38 10.63
N LEU A 29 -11.48 -4.44 10.04
CA LEU A 29 -12.36 -5.42 10.66
C LEU A 29 -11.69 -6.79 10.84
N ALA A 30 -10.38 -6.89 10.65
CA ALA A 30 -9.66 -8.14 10.83
C ALA A 30 -9.65 -8.57 12.30
N SER A 31 -10.00 -9.83 12.56
CA SER A 31 -9.83 -10.42 13.89
C SER A 31 -8.33 -10.64 14.21
N PRO A 32 -7.94 -10.80 15.47
CA PRO A 32 -6.57 -11.16 15.82
C PRO A 32 -6.09 -12.43 15.13
N SER A 33 -6.92 -13.48 15.01
CA SER A 33 -6.58 -14.72 14.29
C SER A 33 -6.37 -14.46 12.80
N THR A 34 -7.30 -13.75 12.15
CA THR A 34 -7.19 -13.39 10.73
C THR A 34 -5.93 -12.56 10.46
N THR A 35 -5.57 -11.65 11.36
CA THR A 35 -4.34 -10.85 11.24
C THR A 35 -3.09 -11.74 11.27
N ILE A 36 -3.05 -12.76 12.14
CA ILE A 36 -1.93 -13.71 12.21
C ILE A 36 -1.85 -14.55 10.94
N GLU A 37 -2.98 -15.05 10.44
CA GLU A 37 -3.03 -15.85 9.21
C GLU A 37 -2.55 -15.04 8.00
N ILE A 38 -3.04 -13.79 7.83
CA ILE A 38 -2.59 -12.88 6.78
C ILE A 38 -1.08 -12.62 6.89
N ALA A 39 -0.57 -12.37 8.10
CA ALA A 39 0.87 -12.14 8.30
C ALA A 39 1.71 -13.36 7.90
N SER A 40 1.24 -14.58 8.16
CA SER A 40 1.89 -15.82 7.73
C SER A 40 1.96 -15.96 6.22
N VAL A 41 0.84 -15.68 5.52
CA VAL A 41 0.78 -15.72 4.05
C VAL A 41 1.71 -14.65 3.45
N ILE A 42 1.70 -13.43 3.98
CA ILE A 42 2.60 -12.35 3.56
C ILE A 42 4.07 -12.78 3.71
N SER A 43 4.43 -13.39 4.84
CA SER A 43 5.80 -13.88 5.07
C SER A 43 6.21 -14.92 4.03
N SER A 44 5.32 -15.84 3.67
CA SER A 44 5.56 -16.84 2.65
C SER A 44 5.74 -16.21 1.26
N LEU A 45 4.90 -15.25 0.88
CA LEU A 45 5.03 -14.51 -0.38
C LEU A 45 6.36 -13.74 -0.45
N ASN A 46 6.74 -13.05 0.64
CA ASN A 46 8.01 -12.32 0.69
C ASN A 46 9.23 -13.23 0.44
N LEU A 47 9.20 -14.47 0.93
CA LEU A 47 10.27 -15.46 0.68
C LEU A 47 10.30 -15.95 -0.77
N LEU A 48 9.18 -15.88 -1.47
CA LEU A 48 9.06 -16.31 -2.87
C LEU A 48 9.19 -15.15 -3.86
N ASN A 49 9.45 -13.92 -3.39
CA ASN A 49 9.64 -12.77 -4.26
C ASN A 49 10.82 -13.00 -5.22
N LYS A 50 10.58 -12.75 -6.51
CA LYS A 50 11.57 -12.96 -7.58
C LYS A 50 12.21 -11.67 -8.08
N ILE A 51 11.61 -10.52 -7.74
CA ILE A 51 12.08 -9.21 -8.20
C ILE A 51 13.10 -8.67 -7.20
N THR A 52 14.27 -8.31 -7.68
CA THR A 52 15.37 -7.77 -6.88
C THR A 52 15.35 -6.25 -6.81
N ASP A 53 14.98 -5.60 -7.90
CA ASP A 53 14.89 -4.15 -8.07
C ASP A 53 13.47 -3.63 -7.77
N LEU A 54 13.01 -3.88 -6.56
CA LEU A 54 11.64 -3.61 -6.12
C LEU A 54 11.21 -2.14 -6.23
N THR A 55 12.14 -1.20 -6.19
CA THR A 55 11.88 0.24 -6.19
C THR A 55 11.98 0.90 -7.56
N THR A 56 12.54 0.20 -8.56
CA THR A 56 12.75 0.71 -9.92
C THR A 56 11.99 -0.07 -10.98
N SER A 57 11.34 -1.15 -10.60
CA SER A 57 10.58 -2.00 -11.52
C SER A 57 9.44 -1.24 -12.18
N ALA A 58 9.35 -1.30 -13.51
CA ALA A 58 8.25 -0.70 -14.27
C ALA A 58 6.86 -1.25 -13.90
N ILE A 59 6.80 -2.39 -13.23
CA ILE A 59 5.54 -2.98 -12.71
C ILE A 59 4.88 -2.06 -11.66
N LEU A 60 5.67 -1.25 -10.94
CA LEU A 60 5.15 -0.32 -9.92
C LEU A 60 4.26 0.76 -10.50
N ASP A 61 4.50 1.16 -11.75
CA ASP A 61 3.81 2.28 -12.39
C ASP A 61 2.31 2.05 -12.50
N GLY A 62 1.51 3.10 -12.27
CA GLY A 62 0.05 3.10 -12.36
C GLY A 62 -0.67 2.89 -11.04
N GLU A 63 -1.97 2.60 -11.14
CA GLU A 63 -2.90 2.55 -10.00
C GLU A 63 -2.90 1.18 -9.31
N TRP A 64 -2.89 1.21 -7.99
CA TRP A 64 -2.98 0.07 -7.08
C TRP A 64 -4.10 0.27 -6.07
N THR A 65 -4.90 -0.75 -5.84
CA THR A 65 -5.98 -0.74 -4.85
C THR A 65 -5.53 -1.41 -3.56
N LEU A 66 -5.78 -0.78 -2.41
CA LEU A 66 -5.49 -1.35 -1.10
C LEU A 66 -6.43 -2.52 -0.80
N LEU A 67 -5.87 -3.70 -0.58
CA LEU A 67 -6.58 -4.89 -0.12
C LEU A 67 -6.54 -5.01 1.42
N TYR A 68 -5.36 -4.74 2.02
CA TYR A 68 -5.17 -4.93 3.46
C TYR A 68 -4.06 -4.03 4.00
N THR A 69 -4.23 -3.56 5.23
CA THR A 69 -3.16 -2.93 6.00
C THR A 69 -3.36 -3.15 7.51
N THR A 70 -2.26 -3.12 8.25
CA THR A 70 -2.30 -3.06 9.72
C THR A 70 -2.44 -1.62 10.27
N ASN A 71 -2.51 -0.61 9.39
CA ASN A 71 -2.84 0.76 9.78
C ASN A 71 -4.32 0.85 10.17
N SER A 72 -4.66 1.69 11.13
CA SER A 72 -6.04 1.88 11.61
C SER A 72 -6.60 3.28 11.36
N GLY A 73 -5.84 4.14 10.65
CA GLY A 73 -6.22 5.52 10.36
C GLY A 73 -6.70 5.75 8.93
N SER A 74 -6.52 6.98 8.46
CA SER A 74 -6.93 7.41 7.12
C SER A 74 -6.21 6.64 5.99
N SER A 75 -4.99 6.19 6.21
CA SER A 75 -4.26 5.34 5.24
C SER A 75 -4.88 3.94 5.05
N ALA A 76 -5.79 3.53 5.94
CA ALA A 76 -6.64 2.34 5.78
C ALA A 76 -8.02 2.67 5.18
N GLY A 77 -8.22 3.91 4.72
CA GLY A 77 -9.50 4.37 4.18
C GLY A 77 -10.49 4.87 5.21
N LYS A 78 -10.10 5.00 6.49
CA LYS A 78 -11.01 5.44 7.55
C LYS A 78 -11.07 6.96 7.62
N ILE A 79 -12.25 7.55 7.31
CA ILE A 79 -12.53 8.99 7.45
C ILE A 79 -13.80 9.14 8.30
N GLY A 80 -13.62 9.58 9.55
CA GLY A 80 -14.72 9.59 10.53
C GLY A 80 -15.28 8.17 10.76
N PRO A 81 -16.62 7.96 10.65
CA PRO A 81 -17.24 6.65 10.80
C PRO A 81 -17.19 5.79 9.52
N PHE A 82 -16.73 6.34 8.41
CA PHE A 82 -16.78 5.70 7.10
C PHE A 82 -15.47 5.01 6.76
N ILE A 83 -15.56 3.94 5.96
CA ILE A 83 -14.44 3.21 5.37
C ILE A 83 -14.61 3.27 3.86
N GLY A 84 -13.63 3.88 3.20
CA GLY A 84 -13.60 4.05 1.75
C GLY A 84 -12.66 3.08 1.05
N THR A 85 -12.73 3.07 -0.27
CA THR A 85 -11.71 2.46 -1.13
C THR A 85 -10.47 3.32 -1.11
N VAL A 86 -9.31 2.69 -1.00
CA VAL A 86 -8.01 3.37 -1.06
C VAL A 86 -7.31 2.95 -2.34
N THR A 87 -6.94 3.93 -3.16
CA THR A 87 -6.09 3.71 -4.33
C THR A 87 -4.77 4.46 -4.17
N GLN A 88 -3.74 3.92 -4.77
CA GLN A 88 -2.41 4.51 -4.85
C GLN A 88 -1.99 4.59 -6.29
N ASP A 89 -1.78 5.78 -6.79
CA ASP A 89 -1.24 6.01 -8.12
C ASP A 89 0.25 6.36 -8.05
N ILE A 90 1.06 5.67 -8.84
CA ILE A 90 2.51 5.83 -8.90
C ILE A 90 2.88 6.22 -10.32
N ASP A 91 3.54 7.36 -10.47
CA ASP A 91 4.18 7.79 -11.71
C ASP A 91 5.71 7.75 -11.51
N LEU A 92 6.34 6.72 -12.07
CA LEU A 92 7.78 6.53 -11.97
C LEU A 92 8.56 7.62 -12.70
N ALA A 93 8.03 8.15 -13.79
CA ALA A 93 8.73 9.14 -14.61
C ALA A 93 8.86 10.49 -13.89
N SER A 94 7.81 10.89 -13.16
CA SER A 94 7.81 12.16 -12.41
C SER A 94 8.16 12.00 -10.93
N THR A 95 8.42 10.77 -10.45
CA THR A 95 8.59 10.45 -9.04
C THR A 95 7.43 10.93 -8.17
N PHE A 96 6.22 10.90 -8.73
CA PHE A 96 5.01 11.33 -8.08
C PHE A 96 4.21 10.14 -7.53
N TYR A 97 3.55 10.36 -6.42
CA TYR A 97 2.68 9.41 -5.76
C TYR A 97 1.43 10.13 -5.24
N GLU A 98 0.27 9.57 -5.54
CA GLU A 98 -1.00 9.98 -4.94
C GLU A 98 -1.61 8.81 -4.16
N ASN A 99 -2.05 9.07 -2.94
CA ASN A 99 -2.91 8.14 -2.18
C ASN A 99 -4.29 8.76 -2.06
N LYS A 100 -5.29 8.08 -2.59
CA LYS A 100 -6.67 8.55 -2.65
C LYS A 100 -7.59 7.65 -1.85
N VAL A 101 -8.44 8.25 -1.03
CA VAL A 101 -9.53 7.57 -0.30
C VAL A 101 -10.85 8.06 -0.83
N THR A 102 -11.64 7.18 -1.43
CA THR A 102 -12.98 7.49 -1.95
C THR A 102 -14.03 6.90 -1.03
N ILE A 103 -14.84 7.78 -0.42
CA ILE A 103 -16.00 7.41 0.39
C ILE A 103 -17.23 7.90 -0.36
N PHE A 104 -18.04 7.06 -0.91
CA PHE A 104 -19.09 7.44 -1.83
C PHE A 104 -18.57 8.16 -3.10
N PRO A 105 -19.34 8.21 -4.18
CA PRO A 105 -18.90 8.83 -5.44
C PRO A 105 -18.57 10.33 -5.36
N PHE A 106 -18.86 10.97 -4.24
CA PHE A 106 -18.79 12.43 -4.11
C PHE A 106 -17.89 12.93 -2.95
N VAL A 107 -17.25 12.03 -2.19
CA VAL A 107 -16.29 12.42 -1.13
C VAL A 107 -14.96 11.73 -1.37
N GLU A 108 -13.92 12.51 -1.56
CA GLU A 108 -12.57 12.06 -1.85
C GLU A 108 -11.55 12.79 -0.99
N ALA A 109 -10.62 12.06 -0.41
CA ALA A 109 -9.44 12.63 0.22
C ALA A 109 -8.19 12.15 -0.52
N SER A 110 -7.37 13.05 -1.04
CA SER A 110 -6.12 12.73 -1.70
C SER A 110 -4.91 13.25 -0.92
N LEU A 111 -3.83 12.49 -0.98
CA LEU A 111 -2.55 12.80 -0.36
C LEU A 111 -1.46 12.70 -1.42
N ASP A 112 -0.94 13.84 -1.83
CA ASP A 112 0.11 13.96 -2.82
C ASP A 112 1.48 13.85 -2.15
N ALA A 113 2.39 13.12 -2.77
CA ALA A 113 3.76 12.97 -2.31
C ALA A 113 4.73 12.82 -3.49
N THR A 114 6.00 13.04 -3.20
CA THR A 114 7.12 12.64 -4.05
C THR A 114 7.93 11.56 -3.32
N TRP A 115 8.71 10.81 -4.06
CA TRP A 115 9.60 9.83 -3.46
C TRP A 115 10.99 9.90 -4.06
N GLU A 116 11.96 9.43 -3.28
CA GLU A 116 13.34 9.25 -3.72
C GLU A 116 13.86 7.91 -3.19
N HIS A 117 14.86 7.36 -3.84
CA HIS A 117 15.51 6.14 -3.35
C HIS A 117 16.34 6.44 -2.11
N ASP A 118 16.34 5.54 -1.16
CA ASP A 118 17.28 5.59 -0.05
C ASP A 118 18.70 5.24 -0.54
N ALA A 119 19.69 6.02 -0.12
CA ALA A 119 21.06 5.89 -0.61
C ALA A 119 21.74 4.56 -0.21
N PHE A 120 21.28 3.90 0.86
CA PHE A 120 21.86 2.66 1.38
C PHE A 120 21.03 1.43 1.05
N SER A 121 19.74 1.61 0.73
CA SER A 121 18.77 0.54 0.45
C SER A 121 18.03 0.81 -0.85
N PHE A 122 18.75 1.20 -1.89
CA PHE A 122 18.23 1.66 -3.19
C PHE A 122 17.16 0.72 -3.77
N ASP A 123 17.41 -0.59 -3.74
CA ASP A 123 16.53 -1.58 -4.40
C ASP A 123 15.24 -1.89 -3.64
N THR A 124 15.13 -1.47 -2.39
CA THR A 124 14.01 -1.89 -1.53
C THR A 124 13.30 -0.76 -0.78
N LEU A 125 13.92 0.43 -0.65
CA LEU A 125 13.43 1.49 0.22
C LEU A 125 13.22 2.81 -0.52
N TRP A 126 12.00 3.33 -0.41
CA TRP A 126 11.68 4.72 -0.79
C TRP A 126 11.60 5.62 0.44
N LEU A 127 12.15 6.82 0.30
CA LEU A 127 11.90 7.95 1.16
C LEU A 127 10.77 8.78 0.55
N VAL A 128 9.60 8.75 1.18
CA VAL A 128 8.38 9.40 0.67
C VAL A 128 8.17 10.73 1.38
N LYS A 129 8.07 11.82 0.62
CA LYS A 129 7.85 13.18 1.13
C LYS A 129 6.43 13.61 0.83
N PHE A 130 5.58 13.62 1.85
CA PHE A 130 4.19 14.07 1.74
C PHE A 130 4.13 15.58 1.58
N LYS A 131 3.41 16.04 0.57
CA LYS A 131 3.36 17.44 0.15
C LYS A 131 2.03 18.11 0.47
N LYS A 132 0.92 17.43 0.18
CA LYS A 132 -0.39 18.05 0.19
C LYS A 132 -1.49 17.05 0.49
N LEU A 133 -2.43 17.46 1.34
CA LEU A 133 -3.70 16.76 1.58
C LEU A 133 -4.83 17.61 1.06
N VAL A 134 -5.73 17.01 0.28
CA VAL A 134 -6.94 17.67 -0.24
C VAL A 134 -8.15 16.81 0.06
N LEU A 135 -9.18 17.41 0.67
CA LEU A 135 -10.51 16.81 0.79
C LEU A 135 -11.44 17.49 -0.23
N ARG A 136 -12.11 16.68 -1.04
CA ARG A 136 -13.08 17.13 -2.05
C ARG A 136 -14.46 16.60 -1.72
N VAL A 137 -15.46 17.44 -1.95
CA VAL A 137 -16.87 17.06 -1.89
C VAL A 137 -17.51 17.49 -3.21
N PHE A 138 -18.13 16.56 -3.92
CA PHE A 138 -18.60 16.76 -5.30
C PHE A 138 -17.54 17.35 -6.25
N GLY A 139 -16.29 16.88 -6.10
CA GLY A 139 -15.14 17.35 -6.89
C GLY A 139 -14.58 18.72 -6.46
N VAL A 140 -15.25 19.44 -5.57
CA VAL A 140 -14.81 20.76 -5.09
C VAL A 140 -13.90 20.59 -3.87
N PRO A 141 -12.68 21.16 -3.85
CA PRO A 141 -11.82 21.12 -2.68
C PRO A 141 -12.41 21.96 -1.54
N VAL A 142 -12.71 21.29 -0.42
CA VAL A 142 -13.27 21.92 0.79
C VAL A 142 -12.21 22.09 1.89
N VAL A 143 -11.16 21.25 1.88
CA VAL A 143 -9.99 21.37 2.73
C VAL A 143 -8.75 21.15 1.88
N THR A 144 -7.77 22.03 2.03
CA THR A 144 -6.43 21.85 1.46
C THR A 144 -5.41 22.15 2.56
N LYS A 145 -4.46 21.23 2.75
CA LYS A 145 -3.42 21.38 3.76
C LYS A 145 -2.07 20.99 3.17
N GLU A 146 -1.14 21.90 3.20
CA GLU A 146 0.28 21.61 2.90
C GLU A 146 0.88 20.77 4.03
N LEU A 147 1.72 19.83 3.66
CA LEU A 147 2.39 18.90 4.57
C LEU A 147 3.90 18.98 4.37
N ASP A 148 4.61 18.74 5.45
CA ASP A 148 6.06 18.57 5.46
C ASP A 148 6.38 17.36 6.35
N GLN A 149 6.03 16.18 5.87
CA GLN A 149 6.21 14.91 6.59
C GLN A 149 6.89 13.91 5.69
N THR A 150 7.72 13.08 6.28
CA THR A 150 8.46 12.03 5.58
C THR A 150 8.02 10.66 6.10
N GLY A 151 7.94 9.71 5.19
CA GLY A 151 7.73 8.30 5.47
C GLY A 151 8.79 7.45 4.80
N PHE A 152 8.95 6.23 5.30
CA PHE A 152 9.86 5.22 4.77
C PHE A 152 9.01 4.02 4.31
N TRP A 153 9.17 3.64 3.04
CA TRP A 153 8.45 2.52 2.45
C TRP A 153 9.42 1.46 1.99
N ARG A 154 9.40 0.33 2.67
CA ARG A 154 10.22 -0.83 2.35
C ARG A 154 9.39 -1.83 1.56
N MET A 155 9.71 -1.98 0.28
CA MET A 155 9.10 -2.97 -0.61
C MET A 155 9.63 -4.36 -0.27
N THR A 156 8.75 -5.37 -0.26
CA THR A 156 9.15 -6.76 0.07
C THR A 156 8.64 -7.79 -0.91
N TYR A 157 7.58 -7.48 -1.66
CA TYR A 157 7.04 -8.33 -2.71
C TYR A 157 6.48 -7.49 -3.84
N LEU A 158 6.72 -7.91 -5.06
CA LEU A 158 6.15 -7.29 -6.25
C LEU A 158 5.99 -8.32 -7.36
N ASP A 159 4.81 -8.35 -7.97
CA ASP A 159 4.55 -8.97 -9.27
C ASP A 159 3.53 -8.14 -10.07
N ALA A 160 3.01 -8.69 -11.16
CA ALA A 160 2.15 -7.94 -12.08
C ALA A 160 0.85 -7.41 -11.44
N ASP A 161 0.33 -8.07 -10.41
CA ASP A 161 -0.98 -7.79 -9.82
C ASP A 161 -0.98 -7.73 -8.27
N LEU A 162 0.17 -7.92 -7.62
CA LEU A 162 0.30 -7.84 -6.17
C LEU A 162 1.58 -7.08 -5.76
N ARG A 163 1.43 -6.16 -4.81
CA ARG A 163 2.52 -5.44 -4.17
C ARG A 163 2.39 -5.49 -2.66
N ILE A 164 3.48 -5.81 -1.96
CA ILE A 164 3.54 -5.77 -0.49
C ILE A 164 4.67 -4.84 -0.07
N LEU A 165 4.35 -3.92 0.83
CA LEU A 165 5.32 -3.02 1.42
C LEU A 165 5.06 -2.81 2.91
N TYR A 166 6.10 -2.42 3.61
CA TYR A 166 6.04 -1.98 5.00
C TYR A 166 6.35 -0.50 5.06
N ALA A 167 5.46 0.27 5.70
CA ALA A 167 5.60 1.70 5.79
C ALA A 167 5.64 2.18 7.24
N LYS A 168 6.50 3.13 7.51
CA LYS A 168 6.54 3.90 8.74
C LYS A 168 6.68 5.38 8.43
N GLY A 169 6.03 6.24 9.21
CA GLY A 169 6.08 7.68 8.95
C GLY A 169 5.20 8.49 9.88
N GLY A 170 5.19 9.79 9.65
CA GLY A 170 4.45 10.75 10.45
C GLY A 170 4.97 10.81 11.89
N LYS A 171 4.05 10.88 12.87
CA LYS A 171 4.41 11.03 14.29
C LYS A 171 4.94 9.75 14.96
N ASN A 172 4.79 8.58 14.32
CA ASN A 172 5.16 7.30 14.91
C ASN A 172 6.09 6.49 13.99
N LEU A 173 7.37 6.85 14.01
CA LEU A 173 8.41 6.11 13.29
C LEU A 173 8.76 4.75 13.92
N LYS A 174 8.24 4.43 15.11
CA LYS A 174 8.52 3.16 15.79
C LYS A 174 7.64 2.02 15.30
N LYS A 175 6.45 2.32 14.75
CA LYS A 175 5.51 1.32 14.25
C LYS A 175 5.58 1.25 12.73
N GLU A 176 5.95 0.09 12.23
CA GLU A 176 5.85 -0.25 10.80
C GLU A 176 4.50 -0.91 10.54
N ASN A 177 3.78 -0.44 9.53
CA ASN A 177 2.53 -1.04 9.09
C ASN A 177 2.73 -1.71 7.74
N VAL A 178 2.12 -2.89 7.55
CA VAL A 178 2.11 -3.56 6.27
C VAL A 178 0.98 -3.00 5.40
N TYR A 179 1.23 -2.94 4.10
CA TYR A 179 0.26 -2.61 3.06
C TYR A 179 0.32 -3.67 1.98
N VAL A 180 -0.82 -4.22 1.64
CA VAL A 180 -1.02 -5.18 0.55
C VAL A 180 -1.91 -4.51 -0.48
N LEU A 181 -1.41 -4.37 -1.70
CA LEU A 181 -2.10 -3.69 -2.78
C LEU A 181 -2.20 -4.59 -4.00
N VAL A 182 -3.29 -4.44 -4.74
CA VAL A 182 -3.59 -5.21 -5.95
C VAL A 182 -3.89 -4.27 -7.13
N LYS A 183 -3.60 -4.73 -8.36
CA LYS A 183 -4.02 -4.09 -9.61
C LYS A 183 -5.37 -4.57 -10.06
#